data_c49f061ce9b95c1d12156ef4bf6ef60a
#
_entry.id   c49f061ce9b95c1d12156ef4bf6ef60a
#
_cell.length_a   1.000
_cell.length_b   1.000
_cell.length_c   1.000
_cell.angle_alpha   90.00
_cell.angle_beta   90.00
_cell.angle_gamma   90.00
#
_symmetry.space_group_name_H-M   'P 1'
#
loop_
_entity.id
_entity.type
_entity.pdbx_description
1 polymer ?
#
loop_
_entity_poly.entity_id
_entity_poly.type
_entity_poly.pdbx_seq_one_letter_code
_entity_poly.pdbx_strand_id
1 'polypeptide(L)'
;MNTSDSFIAHLIELRTRLLHSLAALLLTFICLVPWSADLYALLARPLLAKLPKGGQMIATDVTTPFFVPLTVALMASFLIALPYILYQLWRFVAPGLYTHEKRLVWPLIISSTVLFFCGMAFAYFAVFPVVFGFITASAPQGVAVMTDIDKYLSFVLNMFVAFGLTFQVPIAVVVLVRMGVVTTAKLREIRPYVIVGAFVVGAIFTPPDVV
;
A
#
# COMPACT_ATOMS: atom_id res chain seq x y z
N MET A 1 -10.30 33.70 -19.29
CA MET A 1 -10.16 32.23 -19.34
C MET A 1 -11.29 31.68 -18.53
N ASN A 2 -12.20 30.93 -19.16
CA ASN A 2 -13.38 30.42 -18.49
C ASN A 2 -12.96 29.32 -17.49
N THR A 3 -13.53 29.31 -16.30
CA THR A 3 -13.28 28.33 -15.24
C THR A 3 -13.53 26.88 -15.73
N SER A 4 -14.42 26.70 -16.69
CA SER A 4 -14.68 25.42 -17.39
C SER A 4 -13.48 24.92 -18.19
N ASP A 5 -12.77 25.79 -18.91
CA ASP A 5 -11.62 25.40 -19.74
C ASP A 5 -10.43 24.96 -18.88
N SER A 6 -10.24 25.61 -17.72
CA SER A 6 -9.22 25.24 -16.75
C SER A 6 -9.52 23.88 -16.09
N PHE A 7 -10.78 23.60 -15.78
CA PHE A 7 -11.20 22.31 -15.18
C PHE A 7 -11.04 21.16 -16.17
N ILE A 8 -11.43 21.34 -17.44
CA ILE A 8 -11.28 20.35 -18.49
C ILE A 8 -9.80 20.05 -18.74
N ALA A 9 -8.95 21.06 -18.79
CA ALA A 9 -7.51 20.89 -18.96
C ALA A 9 -6.91 20.05 -17.82
N HIS A 10 -7.34 20.28 -16.56
CA HIS A 10 -6.88 19.52 -15.41
C HIS A 10 -7.33 18.05 -15.45
N LEU A 11 -8.56 17.78 -15.90
CA LEU A 11 -9.03 16.40 -16.11
C LEU A 11 -8.26 15.66 -17.20
N ILE A 12 -7.92 16.34 -18.30
CA ILE A 12 -7.09 15.75 -19.37
C ILE A 12 -5.68 15.45 -18.85
N GLU A 13 -5.12 16.33 -18.03
CA GLU A 13 -3.82 16.08 -17.38
C GLU A 13 -3.89 14.85 -16.45
N LEU A 14 -4.93 14.76 -15.61
CA LEU A 14 -5.15 13.61 -14.72
C LEU A 14 -5.20 12.29 -15.51
N ARG A 15 -6.02 12.25 -16.58
CA ARG A 15 -6.10 11.08 -17.46
C ARG A 15 -4.74 10.69 -18.02
N THR A 16 -4.00 11.65 -18.54
CA THR A 16 -2.67 11.40 -19.14
C THR A 16 -1.71 10.81 -18.11
N ARG A 17 -1.66 11.36 -16.91
CA ARG A 17 -0.77 10.87 -15.83
C ARG A 17 -1.19 9.50 -15.31
N LEU A 18 -2.49 9.26 -15.21
CA LEU A 18 -3.02 7.94 -14.84
C LEU A 18 -2.63 6.88 -15.86
N LEU A 19 -2.76 7.20 -17.16
CA LEU A 19 -2.34 6.29 -18.24
C LEU A 19 -0.85 5.99 -18.21
N HIS A 20 0.01 6.99 -17.94
CA HIS A 20 1.46 6.77 -17.78
C HIS A 20 1.78 5.90 -16.57
N SER A 21 1.09 6.11 -15.43
CA SER A 21 1.26 5.27 -14.24
C SER A 21 0.82 3.83 -14.49
N LEU A 22 -0.31 3.65 -15.17
CA LEU A 22 -0.81 2.32 -15.55
C LEU A 22 0.11 1.63 -16.55
N ALA A 23 0.62 2.36 -17.55
CA ALA A 23 1.57 1.81 -18.50
C ALA A 23 2.88 1.36 -17.84
N ALA A 24 3.40 2.14 -16.89
CA ALA A 24 4.58 1.74 -16.11
C ALA A 24 4.32 0.49 -15.28
N LEU A 25 3.15 0.41 -14.61
CA LEU A 25 2.75 -0.77 -13.85
C LEU A 25 2.61 -2.01 -14.74
N LEU A 26 1.96 -1.89 -15.89
CA LEU A 26 1.78 -3.01 -16.82
C LEU A 26 3.12 -3.47 -17.41
N LEU A 27 4.00 -2.53 -17.75
CA LEU A 27 5.31 -2.86 -18.30
C LEU A 27 6.16 -3.63 -17.27
N THR A 28 6.21 -3.15 -16.03
CA THR A 28 6.91 -3.84 -14.94
C THR A 28 6.27 -5.18 -14.62
N PHE A 29 4.94 -5.29 -14.69
CA PHE A 29 4.23 -6.55 -14.49
C PHE A 29 4.58 -7.59 -15.56
N ILE A 30 4.51 -7.22 -16.83
CA ILE A 30 4.88 -8.12 -17.94
C ILE A 30 6.32 -8.62 -17.79
N CYS A 31 7.23 -7.73 -17.37
CA CYS A 31 8.62 -8.12 -17.11
C CYS A 31 8.75 -9.11 -15.94
N LEU A 32 7.90 -9.01 -14.90
CA LEU A 32 8.01 -9.83 -13.70
C LEU A 32 7.24 -11.15 -13.75
N VAL A 33 6.25 -11.29 -14.63
CA VAL A 33 5.46 -12.53 -14.77
C VAL A 33 6.31 -13.80 -14.88
N PRO A 34 7.42 -13.85 -15.65
CA PRO A 34 8.25 -15.06 -15.73
C PRO A 34 8.86 -15.50 -14.37
N TRP A 35 9.08 -14.55 -13.46
CA TRP A 35 9.64 -14.81 -12.12
C TRP A 35 8.57 -14.86 -11.02
N SER A 36 7.30 -14.94 -11.37
CA SER A 36 6.19 -14.91 -10.40
C SER A 36 6.28 -16.02 -9.35
N ALA A 37 6.69 -17.23 -9.73
CA ALA A 37 6.87 -18.35 -8.81
C ALA A 37 8.02 -18.12 -7.82
N ASP A 38 9.13 -17.55 -8.26
CA ASP A 38 10.28 -17.24 -7.40
C ASP A 38 9.96 -16.11 -6.42
N LEU A 39 9.24 -15.08 -6.89
CA LEU A 39 8.75 -13.99 -6.05
C LEU A 39 7.81 -14.50 -4.96
N TYR A 40 6.89 -15.39 -5.34
CA TYR A 40 6.02 -16.05 -4.38
C TYR A 40 6.83 -16.86 -3.34
N ALA A 41 7.77 -17.68 -3.78
CA ALA A 41 8.61 -18.47 -2.89
C ALA A 41 9.40 -17.59 -1.91
N LEU A 42 9.90 -16.43 -2.36
CA LEU A 42 10.59 -15.45 -1.51
C LEU A 42 9.65 -14.88 -0.44
N LEU A 43 8.42 -14.52 -0.81
CA LEU A 43 7.43 -13.96 0.12
C LEU A 43 6.89 -14.99 1.09
N ALA A 44 6.76 -16.25 0.68
CA ALA A 44 6.26 -17.34 1.51
C ALA A 44 7.27 -17.86 2.54
N ARG A 45 8.58 -17.70 2.30
CA ARG A 45 9.66 -18.19 3.18
C ARG A 45 9.49 -17.83 4.66
N PRO A 46 9.25 -16.58 5.05
CA PRO A 46 9.14 -16.21 6.47
C PRO A 46 7.92 -16.82 7.15
N LEU A 47 6.85 -17.07 6.41
CA LEU A 47 5.69 -17.77 6.93
C LEU A 47 5.97 -19.27 7.11
N LEU A 48 6.50 -19.91 6.06
CA LEU A 48 6.84 -21.35 6.09
C LEU A 48 7.81 -21.67 7.23
N ALA A 49 8.73 -20.74 7.56
CA ALA A 49 9.65 -20.88 8.68
C ALA A 49 8.97 -20.82 10.08
N LYS A 50 7.77 -20.24 10.18
CA LYS A 50 7.01 -20.08 11.44
C LYS A 50 5.87 -21.09 11.59
N LEU A 51 5.58 -21.87 10.55
CA LEU A 51 4.59 -22.93 10.65
C LEU A 51 5.05 -24.03 11.63
N PRO A 52 4.15 -24.60 12.45
CA PRO A 52 4.45 -25.75 13.27
C PRO A 52 5.03 -26.91 12.44
N LYS A 53 5.87 -27.76 13.04
CA LYS A 53 6.45 -28.92 12.36
C LYS A 53 5.33 -29.77 11.75
N GLY A 54 5.30 -29.89 10.42
CA GLY A 54 4.25 -30.56 9.67
C GLY A 54 3.10 -29.70 9.18
N GLY A 55 3.07 -28.39 9.50
CA GLY A 55 2.11 -27.45 8.95
C GLY A 55 2.38 -27.25 7.45
N GLN A 56 1.32 -27.38 6.65
CA GLN A 56 1.35 -27.13 5.21
C GLN A 56 0.35 -26.00 4.89
N MET A 57 0.68 -25.20 3.90
CA MET A 57 -0.31 -24.29 3.32
C MET A 57 -1.20 -25.09 2.38
N ILE A 58 -2.49 -24.84 2.43
CA ILE A 58 -3.47 -25.47 1.56
C ILE A 58 -3.96 -24.47 0.51
N ALA A 59 -4.25 -24.96 -0.68
CA ALA A 59 -5.01 -24.22 -1.68
C ALA A 59 -6.44 -24.80 -1.66
N THR A 60 -7.41 -24.01 -1.26
CA THR A 60 -8.81 -24.44 -1.17
C THR A 60 -9.52 -24.35 -2.50
N ASP A 61 -9.04 -23.50 -3.41
CA ASP A 61 -9.59 -23.32 -4.74
C ASP A 61 -8.61 -23.83 -5.81
N VAL A 62 -9.12 -24.42 -6.88
CA VAL A 62 -8.37 -24.98 -8.00
C VAL A 62 -7.55 -23.90 -8.74
N THR A 63 -8.03 -22.68 -8.76
CA THR A 63 -7.40 -21.55 -9.47
C THR A 63 -6.31 -20.88 -8.64
N THR A 64 -6.29 -21.03 -7.34
CA THR A 64 -5.36 -20.38 -6.41
C THR A 64 -3.89 -20.58 -6.79
N PRO A 65 -3.38 -21.79 -7.12
CA PRO A 65 -1.98 -21.99 -7.46
C PRO A 65 -1.51 -21.21 -8.66
N PHE A 66 -2.43 -20.82 -9.56
CA PHE A 66 -2.14 -20.00 -10.72
C PHE A 66 -2.19 -18.49 -10.42
N PHE A 67 -3.26 -18.02 -9.74
CA PHE A 67 -3.47 -16.61 -9.51
C PHE A 67 -2.60 -16.04 -8.40
N VAL A 68 -2.25 -16.81 -7.38
CA VAL A 68 -1.44 -16.36 -6.26
C VAL A 68 -0.06 -15.86 -6.69
N PRO A 69 0.74 -16.59 -7.48
CA PRO A 69 2.02 -16.06 -7.98
C PRO A 69 1.86 -14.81 -8.84
N LEU A 70 0.79 -14.72 -9.65
CA LEU A 70 0.52 -13.53 -10.46
C LEU A 70 0.18 -12.31 -9.60
N THR A 71 -0.58 -12.49 -8.53
CA THR A 71 -0.91 -11.42 -7.57
C THR A 71 0.35 -10.91 -6.86
N VAL A 72 1.27 -11.81 -6.50
CA VAL A 72 2.58 -11.42 -5.96
C VAL A 72 3.39 -10.64 -6.97
N ALA A 73 3.43 -11.09 -8.23
CA ALA A 73 4.13 -10.39 -9.31
C ALA A 73 3.52 -9.01 -9.57
N LEU A 74 2.19 -8.87 -9.50
CA LEU A 74 1.51 -7.58 -9.63
C LEU A 74 1.90 -6.63 -8.50
N MET A 75 1.93 -7.13 -7.26
CA MET A 75 2.35 -6.32 -6.10
C MET A 75 3.81 -5.91 -6.21
N ALA A 76 4.70 -6.82 -6.57
CA ALA A 76 6.12 -6.50 -6.80
C ALA A 76 6.29 -5.46 -7.92
N SER A 77 5.50 -5.57 -9.00
CA SER A 77 5.47 -4.61 -10.09
C SER A 77 5.01 -3.22 -9.63
N PHE A 78 3.98 -3.19 -8.78
CA PHE A 78 3.50 -1.95 -8.17
C PHE A 78 4.60 -1.30 -7.31
N LEU A 79 5.33 -2.08 -6.51
CA LEU A 79 6.41 -1.56 -5.67
C LEU A 79 7.59 -1.01 -6.48
N ILE A 80 7.95 -1.67 -7.58
CA ILE A 80 9.00 -1.20 -8.50
C ILE A 80 8.55 0.06 -9.25
N ALA A 81 7.29 0.11 -9.69
CA ALA A 81 6.72 1.26 -10.37
C ALA A 81 6.37 2.42 -9.39
N LEU A 82 6.32 2.17 -8.09
CA LEU A 82 5.87 3.12 -7.07
C LEU A 82 6.57 4.49 -7.14
N PRO A 83 7.91 4.60 -7.25
CA PRO A 83 8.57 5.89 -7.37
C PRO A 83 8.08 6.70 -8.57
N TYR A 84 7.83 6.03 -9.70
CA TYR A 84 7.30 6.66 -10.90
C TYR A 84 5.83 7.04 -10.75
N ILE A 85 5.01 6.20 -10.12
CA ILE A 85 3.60 6.49 -9.81
C ILE A 85 3.52 7.71 -8.89
N LEU A 86 4.33 7.76 -7.84
CA LEU A 86 4.41 8.91 -6.94
C LEU A 86 4.92 10.17 -7.67
N TYR A 87 5.87 10.04 -8.58
CA TYR A 87 6.30 11.16 -9.44
C TYR A 87 5.14 11.71 -10.27
N GLN A 88 4.34 10.86 -10.91
CA GLN A 88 3.18 11.30 -11.69
C GLN A 88 2.12 11.96 -10.80
N LEU A 89 1.87 11.38 -9.62
CA LEU A 89 0.94 11.93 -8.63
C LEU A 89 1.37 13.33 -8.16
N TRP A 90 2.61 13.46 -7.70
CA TRP A 90 3.12 14.74 -7.19
C TRP A 90 3.25 15.79 -8.29
N ARG A 91 3.58 15.40 -9.50
CA ARG A 91 3.60 16.30 -10.63
C ARG A 91 2.21 16.77 -11.05
N PHE A 92 1.16 16.00 -10.81
CA PHE A 92 -0.24 16.40 -10.98
C PHE A 92 -0.66 17.40 -9.90
N VAL A 93 -0.23 17.21 -8.67
CA VAL A 93 -0.55 18.11 -7.54
C VAL A 93 0.29 19.37 -7.56
N ALA A 94 1.52 19.32 -8.07
CA ALA A 94 2.52 20.40 -8.04
C ALA A 94 2.10 21.72 -8.73
N PRO A 95 1.32 21.78 -9.84
CA PRO A 95 0.88 23.06 -10.41
C PRO A 95 0.07 23.93 -9.44
N GLY A 96 -0.66 23.29 -8.49
CA GLY A 96 -1.34 24.01 -7.41
C GLY A 96 -0.41 24.47 -6.28
N LEU A 97 0.83 23.95 -6.23
CA LEU A 97 1.74 24.17 -5.13
C LEU A 97 2.70 25.35 -5.33
N TYR A 98 3.25 25.52 -6.54
CA TYR A 98 4.40 26.42 -6.70
C TYR A 98 4.58 26.94 -8.12
N THR A 99 4.35 28.21 -8.29
CA THR A 99 4.93 28.97 -9.40
C THR A 99 6.44 29.21 -9.23
N HIS A 100 6.99 29.03 -8.00
CA HIS A 100 8.37 29.40 -7.67
C HIS A 100 9.32 28.28 -7.20
N GLU A 101 8.83 27.07 -6.85
CA GLU A 101 9.69 26.05 -6.21
C GLU A 101 9.61 24.65 -6.85
N LYS A 102 9.92 24.55 -8.13
CA LYS A 102 10.07 23.26 -8.83
C LYS A 102 11.10 22.32 -8.18
N ARG A 103 11.98 22.84 -7.32
CA ARG A 103 13.00 22.05 -6.59
C ARG A 103 12.44 21.17 -5.49
N LEU A 104 11.23 21.44 -4.97
CA LEU A 104 10.63 20.64 -3.89
C LEU A 104 9.99 19.33 -4.36
N VAL A 105 9.75 19.16 -5.65
CA VAL A 105 9.14 17.92 -6.20
C VAL A 105 10.03 16.72 -5.95
N TRP A 106 11.34 16.83 -6.15
CA TRP A 106 12.28 15.72 -5.95
C TRP A 106 12.37 15.24 -4.50
N PRO A 107 12.61 16.12 -3.50
CA PRO A 107 12.56 15.71 -2.10
C PRO A 107 11.23 15.08 -1.70
N LEU A 108 10.12 15.56 -2.26
CA LEU A 108 8.79 15.05 -1.99
C LEU A 108 8.63 13.61 -2.51
N ILE A 109 9.09 13.33 -3.73
CA ILE A 109 9.04 11.99 -4.31
C ILE A 109 9.91 11.01 -3.51
N ILE A 110 11.13 11.42 -3.19
CA ILE A 110 12.06 10.58 -2.43
C ILE A 110 11.48 10.28 -1.04
N SER A 111 11.02 11.31 -0.31
CA SER A 111 10.43 11.11 1.02
C SER A 111 9.15 10.28 0.97
N SER A 112 8.27 10.46 -0.03
CA SER A 112 7.09 9.64 -0.24
C SER A 112 7.47 8.18 -0.49
N THR A 113 8.44 7.94 -1.37
CA THR A 113 8.90 6.57 -1.66
C THR A 113 9.49 5.91 -0.42
N VAL A 114 10.38 6.59 0.29
CA VAL A 114 10.98 6.09 1.54
C VAL A 114 9.91 5.83 2.60
N LEU A 115 8.97 6.75 2.80
CA LEU A 115 7.92 6.59 3.79
C LEU A 115 6.99 5.41 3.45
N PHE A 116 6.68 5.19 2.17
CA PHE A 116 5.88 4.04 1.76
C PHE A 116 6.57 2.72 2.13
N PHE A 117 7.84 2.58 1.79
CA PHE A 117 8.62 1.39 2.16
C PHE A 117 8.81 1.25 3.68
N CYS A 118 8.96 2.35 4.41
CA CYS A 118 8.96 2.34 5.88
C CYS A 118 7.62 1.82 6.44
N GLY A 119 6.50 2.23 5.87
CA GLY A 119 5.16 1.71 6.24
C GLY A 119 5.04 0.20 6.02
N MET A 120 5.51 -0.30 4.88
CA MET A 120 5.56 -1.74 4.61
C MET A 120 6.50 -2.48 5.57
N ALA A 121 7.69 -1.94 5.83
CA ALA A 121 8.63 -2.51 6.78
C ALA A 121 8.03 -2.55 8.20
N PHE A 122 7.32 -1.50 8.60
CA PHE A 122 6.60 -1.48 9.87
C PHE A 122 5.53 -2.59 9.93
N ALA A 123 4.74 -2.76 8.88
CA ALA A 123 3.77 -3.86 8.81
C ALA A 123 4.46 -5.22 8.97
N TYR A 124 5.58 -5.44 8.26
CA TYR A 124 6.30 -6.71 8.25
C TYR A 124 6.98 -7.02 9.59
N PHE A 125 7.70 -6.06 10.18
CA PHE A 125 8.51 -6.30 11.38
C PHE A 125 7.75 -6.08 12.70
N ALA A 126 6.75 -5.21 12.74
CA ALA A 126 6.01 -4.88 13.94
C ALA A 126 4.61 -5.53 13.96
N VAL A 127 3.82 -5.35 12.89
CA VAL A 127 2.41 -5.74 12.90
C VAL A 127 2.26 -7.27 12.73
N PHE A 128 2.90 -7.86 11.74
CA PHE A 128 2.75 -9.31 11.47
C PHE A 128 3.16 -10.21 12.65
N PRO A 129 4.28 -9.98 13.36
CA PRO A 129 4.62 -10.80 14.53
C PRO A 129 3.54 -10.74 15.62
N VAL A 130 2.94 -9.58 15.84
CA VAL A 130 1.87 -9.39 16.84
C VAL A 130 0.59 -10.09 16.40
N VAL A 131 0.14 -9.86 15.17
CA VAL A 131 -1.10 -10.45 14.64
C VAL A 131 -1.00 -11.97 14.57
N PHE A 132 0.07 -12.51 13.98
CA PHE A 132 0.24 -13.97 13.88
C PHE A 132 0.52 -14.62 15.24
N GLY A 133 1.21 -13.93 16.14
CA GLY A 133 1.38 -14.38 17.52
C GLY A 133 0.05 -14.49 18.26
N PHE A 134 -0.84 -13.51 18.08
CA PHE A 134 -2.18 -13.52 18.66
C PHE A 134 -3.04 -14.65 18.08
N ILE A 135 -3.08 -14.79 16.74
CA ILE A 135 -3.87 -15.84 16.06
C ILE A 135 -3.41 -17.24 16.53
N THR A 136 -2.10 -17.48 16.61
CA THR A 136 -1.58 -18.79 17.06
C THR A 136 -1.83 -19.04 18.53
N ALA A 137 -1.81 -18.03 19.38
CA ALA A 137 -2.11 -18.17 20.82
C ALA A 137 -3.60 -18.38 21.08
N SER A 138 -4.48 -17.88 20.22
CA SER A 138 -5.94 -17.98 20.34
C SER A 138 -6.50 -19.27 19.73
N ALA A 139 -5.69 -20.09 19.07
CA ALA A 139 -6.14 -21.32 18.47
C ALA A 139 -6.57 -22.33 19.57
N PRO A 140 -7.80 -22.90 19.52
CA PRO A 140 -8.27 -23.90 20.47
C PRO A 140 -7.40 -25.15 20.46
N GLN A 141 -7.25 -25.80 21.63
CA GLN A 141 -6.50 -27.06 21.74
C GLN A 141 -7.15 -28.15 20.85
N GLY A 142 -6.33 -28.80 20.03
CA GLY A 142 -6.78 -29.88 19.16
C GLY A 142 -7.24 -29.46 17.77
N VAL A 143 -7.19 -28.16 17.44
CA VAL A 143 -7.47 -27.66 16.09
C VAL A 143 -6.15 -27.50 15.33
N ALA A 144 -6.03 -28.21 14.20
CA ALA A 144 -4.92 -28.02 13.28
C ALA A 144 -5.15 -26.73 12.47
N VAL A 145 -4.29 -25.72 12.67
CA VAL A 145 -4.35 -24.48 11.88
C VAL A 145 -3.77 -24.77 10.49
N MET A 146 -4.65 -24.95 9.51
CA MET A 146 -4.29 -25.05 8.10
C MET A 146 -4.52 -23.69 7.44
N THR A 147 -3.45 -23.03 7.07
CA THR A 147 -3.53 -21.67 6.47
C THR A 147 -3.75 -21.78 4.97
N ASP A 148 -4.85 -21.20 4.49
CA ASP A 148 -5.09 -21.04 3.06
C ASP A 148 -4.11 -20.01 2.47
N ILE A 149 -3.48 -20.38 1.36
CA ILE A 149 -2.44 -19.61 0.70
C ILE A 149 -2.97 -18.27 0.15
N ASP A 150 -4.18 -18.28 -0.41
CA ASP A 150 -4.81 -17.08 -0.96
C ASP A 150 -5.20 -16.08 0.16
N LYS A 151 -5.82 -16.60 1.21
CA LYS A 151 -6.24 -15.77 2.37
C LYS A 151 -5.06 -15.12 3.06
N TYR A 152 -4.00 -15.91 3.29
CA TYR A 152 -2.77 -15.38 3.88
C TYR A 152 -2.15 -14.28 3.01
N LEU A 153 -1.98 -14.56 1.72
CA LEU A 153 -1.36 -13.63 0.81
C LEU A 153 -2.17 -12.34 0.68
N SER A 154 -3.48 -12.47 0.49
CA SER A 154 -4.40 -11.32 0.43
C SER A 154 -4.30 -10.46 1.68
N PHE A 155 -4.24 -11.08 2.87
CA PHE A 155 -4.04 -10.36 4.12
C PHE A 155 -2.71 -9.59 4.14
N VAL A 156 -1.61 -10.25 3.80
CA VAL A 156 -0.26 -9.63 3.77
C VAL A 156 -0.20 -8.46 2.80
N LEU A 157 -0.71 -8.65 1.58
CA LEU A 157 -0.68 -7.62 0.54
C LEU A 157 -1.56 -6.41 0.91
N ASN A 158 -2.75 -6.67 1.44
CA ASN A 158 -3.64 -5.60 1.91
C ASN A 158 -3.00 -4.80 3.05
N MET A 159 -2.32 -5.46 3.99
CA MET A 159 -1.59 -4.78 5.07
C MET A 159 -0.43 -3.94 4.54
N PHE A 160 0.34 -4.44 3.57
CA PHE A 160 1.41 -3.66 2.95
C PHE A 160 0.88 -2.39 2.28
N VAL A 161 -0.21 -2.48 1.54
CA VAL A 161 -0.83 -1.31 0.90
C VAL A 161 -1.40 -0.36 1.95
N ALA A 162 -2.12 -0.87 2.94
CA ALA A 162 -2.74 -0.07 4.00
C ALA A 162 -1.70 0.73 4.79
N PHE A 163 -0.64 0.07 5.28
CA PHE A 163 0.42 0.76 6.02
C PHE A 163 1.27 1.66 5.11
N GLY A 164 1.57 1.23 3.89
CA GLY A 164 2.25 2.06 2.90
C GLY A 164 1.50 3.36 2.62
N LEU A 165 0.18 3.29 2.41
CA LEU A 165 -0.67 4.47 2.20
C LEU A 165 -0.83 5.31 3.48
N THR A 166 -0.96 4.69 4.64
CA THR A 166 -1.07 5.40 5.92
C THR A 166 0.18 6.24 6.18
N PHE A 167 1.34 5.74 5.86
CA PHE A 167 2.60 6.48 5.98
C PHE A 167 2.74 7.62 4.95
N GLN A 168 1.86 7.74 3.95
CA GLN A 168 1.80 8.91 3.08
C GLN A 168 1.07 10.10 3.74
N VAL A 169 0.27 9.87 4.77
CA VAL A 169 -0.52 10.93 5.43
C VAL A 169 0.34 12.11 5.91
N PRO A 170 1.52 11.93 6.56
CA PRO A 170 2.36 13.05 6.96
C PRO A 170 2.79 13.93 5.79
N ILE A 171 3.12 13.33 4.64
CA ILE A 171 3.54 14.06 3.44
C ILE A 171 2.35 14.80 2.85
N ALA A 172 1.19 14.15 2.74
CA ALA A 172 -0.03 14.79 2.27
C ALA A 172 -0.38 16.01 3.12
N VAL A 173 -0.28 15.90 4.45
CA VAL A 173 -0.50 17.04 5.37
C VAL A 173 0.50 18.17 5.13
N VAL A 174 1.79 17.88 5.02
CA VAL A 174 2.82 18.88 4.73
C VAL A 174 2.52 19.61 3.43
N VAL A 175 2.14 18.88 2.39
CA VAL A 175 1.77 19.46 1.09
C VAL A 175 0.55 20.36 1.21
N LEU A 176 -0.54 19.93 1.86
CA LEU A 176 -1.75 20.71 2.04
C LEU A 176 -1.50 22.01 2.82
N VAL A 177 -0.64 21.96 3.84
CA VAL A 177 -0.23 23.15 4.59
C VAL A 177 0.59 24.09 3.71
N ARG A 178 1.53 23.57 2.93
CA ARG A 178 2.34 24.36 2.01
C ARG A 178 1.50 25.02 0.91
N MET A 179 0.48 24.33 0.42
CA MET A 179 -0.50 24.88 -0.53
C MET A 179 -1.39 25.98 0.07
N GLY A 180 -1.34 26.18 1.39
CA GLY A 180 -2.25 27.10 2.07
C GLY A 180 -3.72 26.63 2.13
N VAL A 181 -3.99 25.37 1.74
CA VAL A 181 -5.34 24.78 1.79
C VAL A 181 -5.77 24.56 3.24
N VAL A 182 -4.81 24.20 4.11
CA VAL A 182 -5.05 23.94 5.53
C VAL A 182 -4.03 24.69 6.37
N THR A 183 -4.49 25.39 7.40
CA THR A 183 -3.62 26.05 8.37
C THR A 183 -3.22 25.10 9.51
N THR A 184 -2.09 25.37 10.15
CA THR A 184 -1.64 24.60 11.32
C THR A 184 -2.62 24.69 12.50
N ALA A 185 -3.35 25.80 12.62
CA ALA A 185 -4.42 25.96 13.62
C ALA A 185 -5.58 25.00 13.34
N LYS A 186 -6.02 24.91 12.07
CA LYS A 186 -7.07 24.00 11.63
C LYS A 186 -6.69 22.52 11.84
N LEU A 187 -5.42 22.17 11.63
CA LEU A 187 -4.92 20.81 11.89
C LEU A 187 -5.03 20.41 13.36
N ARG A 188 -4.81 21.36 14.30
CA ARG A 188 -5.00 21.11 15.73
C ARG A 188 -6.46 20.86 16.07
N GLU A 189 -7.37 21.60 15.47
CA GLU A 189 -8.82 21.46 15.67
C GLU A 189 -9.33 20.10 15.14
N ILE A 190 -8.78 19.62 14.01
CA ILE A 190 -9.21 18.37 13.37
C ILE A 190 -8.58 17.12 14.01
N ARG A 191 -7.57 17.24 14.89
CA ARG A 191 -6.91 16.10 15.54
C ARG A 191 -7.85 15.02 16.08
N PRO A 192 -8.90 15.33 16.87
CA PRO A 192 -9.79 14.31 17.40
C PRO A 192 -10.50 13.52 16.30
N TYR A 193 -10.88 14.17 15.20
CA TYR A 193 -11.53 13.52 14.06
C TYR A 193 -10.56 12.61 13.30
N VAL A 194 -9.29 12.99 13.18
CA VAL A 194 -8.25 12.15 12.56
C VAL A 194 -8.01 10.89 13.38
N ILE A 195 -7.99 11.01 14.72
CA ILE A 195 -7.83 9.87 15.64
C ILE A 195 -9.01 8.91 15.47
N VAL A 196 -10.25 9.42 15.50
CA VAL A 196 -11.44 8.59 15.29
C VAL A 196 -11.41 7.94 13.91
N GLY A 197 -11.06 8.69 12.87
CA GLY A 197 -10.90 8.16 11.52
C GLY A 197 -9.85 7.04 11.44
N ALA A 198 -8.72 7.18 12.14
CA ALA A 198 -7.69 6.15 12.20
C ALA A 198 -8.21 4.85 12.86
N PHE A 199 -9.02 4.96 13.93
CA PHE A 199 -9.67 3.80 14.54
C PHE A 199 -10.68 3.13 13.60
N VAL A 200 -11.48 3.90 12.88
CA VAL A 200 -12.44 3.37 11.90
C VAL A 200 -11.69 2.63 10.77
N VAL A 201 -10.65 3.23 10.22
CA VAL A 201 -9.81 2.58 9.20
C VAL A 201 -9.15 1.31 9.77
N GLY A 202 -8.61 1.38 10.98
CA GLY A 202 -8.04 0.22 11.67
C GLY A 202 -9.05 -0.92 11.82
N ALA A 203 -10.29 -0.61 12.21
CA ALA A 203 -11.36 -1.60 12.35
C ALA A 203 -11.74 -2.27 11.02
N ILE A 204 -11.70 -1.54 9.90
CA ILE A 204 -11.97 -2.10 8.55
C ILE A 204 -10.87 -3.09 8.12
N PHE A 205 -9.61 -2.78 8.45
CA PHE A 205 -8.46 -3.65 8.10
C PHE A 205 -8.20 -4.76 9.11
N THR A 206 -8.81 -4.68 10.30
CA THR A 206 -8.72 -5.76 11.29
C THR A 206 -9.68 -6.89 10.88
N PRO A 207 -9.21 -8.16 10.81
CA PRO A 207 -10.07 -9.27 10.51
C PRO A 207 -11.23 -9.34 11.52
N PRO A 208 -12.49 -9.61 11.08
CA PRO A 208 -13.67 -9.63 11.95
C PRO A 208 -13.63 -10.70 13.04
N ASP A 209 -12.70 -11.65 12.95
CA ASP A 209 -12.55 -12.76 13.91
C ASP A 209 -11.71 -12.40 15.14
N VAL A 210 -11.35 -11.12 15.34
CA VAL A 210 -10.52 -10.63 16.45
C VAL A 210 -11.33 -9.79 17.45
N VAL A 211 -12.65 -9.88 17.42
CA VAL A 211 -13.54 -9.22 18.39
C VAL A 211 -14.08 -10.21 19.38
#